data_63822dc34c0a640b48bda2734fb46ca3
#
_entry.id   63822dc34c0a640b48bda2734fb46ca3
#
_cell.length_a   1.000
_cell.length_b   1.000
_cell.length_c   1.000
_cell.angle_alpha   90.00
_cell.angle_beta   90.00
_cell.angle_gamma   90.00
#
_symmetry.space_group_name_H-M   'P 1'
#
loop_
_entity.id
_entity.type
_entity.pdbx_description
1 polymer ?
#
loop_
_entity_poly.entity_id
_entity_poly.type
_entity_poly.pdbx_seq_one_letter_code
_entity_poly.pdbx_strand_id
1 'polypeptide(L)'
;MRKIFGAAMVLVMLLSCKQKKSDGKFEVTGKLTNAGGKTVYLIENSMFTRGRTIADSAKIGNDGKYSLKANPDEATAYTLQIEGSGADFATVFNDAKKISLDASFNAGSNFQTAENYEIKGSEASTQAKEFLSGVTMRLQQLYFSDMKADSLRKIKASDSLLMANDAQRIKFTEELKDFVSASIKKSTNPALTFYELGNYQPMAAQFGLKGIPNEEVDAIINDMVTKYPNHEGWAYIKRSISEKANKGWVGKEAPEIAMPDAN
;
A
#
# COMPACT_ATOMS: atom_id res chain seq x y z
N MET A 1 27.94 -63.24 13.77
CA MET A 1 28.17 -61.80 13.66
C MET A 1 27.19 -61.24 12.64
N ARG A 2 26.04 -60.76 13.11
CA ARG A 2 24.97 -60.19 12.24
C ARG A 2 25.07 -58.68 12.36
N LYS A 3 25.40 -58.02 11.24
CA LYS A 3 25.36 -56.57 11.11
C LYS A 3 23.94 -56.12 10.80
N ILE A 4 23.33 -55.40 11.72
CA ILE A 4 22.01 -54.74 11.51
C ILE A 4 22.30 -53.33 10.99
N PHE A 5 21.93 -53.11 9.72
CA PHE A 5 21.89 -51.77 9.11
C PHE A 5 20.57 -51.09 9.50
N GLY A 6 20.67 -50.10 10.35
CA GLY A 6 19.55 -49.23 10.69
C GLY A 6 19.40 -48.14 9.62
N ALA A 7 18.33 -48.22 8.83
CA ALA A 7 17.92 -47.18 7.90
C ALA A 7 17.24 -46.06 8.71
N ALA A 8 17.88 -44.92 8.85
CA ALA A 8 17.28 -43.69 9.38
C ALA A 8 16.38 -43.05 8.29
N MET A 9 15.08 -43.25 8.43
CA MET A 9 14.06 -42.63 7.58
C MET A 9 13.88 -41.16 8.05
N VAL A 10 14.48 -40.21 7.33
CA VAL A 10 14.28 -38.78 7.57
C VAL A 10 12.89 -38.39 7.05
N LEU A 11 11.95 -38.25 7.97
CA LEU A 11 10.60 -37.75 7.70
C LEU A 11 10.65 -36.23 7.49
N VAL A 12 10.77 -35.80 6.24
CA VAL A 12 10.61 -34.40 5.87
C VAL A 12 9.14 -34.03 6.04
N MET A 13 8.80 -33.43 7.16
CA MET A 13 7.49 -32.80 7.34
C MET A 13 7.45 -31.55 6.44
N LEU A 14 6.85 -31.68 5.29
CA LEU A 14 6.37 -30.55 4.49
C LEU A 14 5.27 -29.86 5.30
N LEU A 15 5.66 -28.81 6.05
CA LEU A 15 4.74 -27.83 6.61
C LEU A 15 4.12 -27.07 5.43
N SER A 16 3.16 -27.71 4.75
CA SER A 16 2.23 -27.00 3.87
C SER A 16 1.43 -26.08 4.77
N CYS A 17 1.78 -24.80 4.81
CA CYS A 17 0.90 -23.76 5.30
C CYS A 17 -0.37 -23.79 4.44
N LYS A 18 -1.34 -24.60 4.85
CA LYS A 18 -2.70 -24.47 4.32
C LYS A 18 -3.18 -23.09 4.74
N GLN A 19 -3.16 -22.15 3.81
CA GLN A 19 -3.87 -20.90 3.94
C GLN A 19 -5.31 -21.25 4.33
N LYS A 20 -5.66 -21.07 5.61
CA LYS A 20 -7.06 -21.21 6.04
C LYS A 20 -7.83 -20.21 5.19
N LYS A 21 -8.75 -20.69 4.33
CA LYS A 21 -9.80 -19.84 3.81
C LYS A 21 -10.39 -19.13 5.04
N SER A 22 -10.24 -17.82 5.10
CA SER A 22 -10.93 -16.99 6.09
C SER A 22 -12.41 -17.38 5.99
N ASP A 23 -13.08 -17.60 7.11
CA ASP A 23 -14.54 -17.74 7.14
C ASP A 23 -15.22 -16.41 6.79
N GLY A 24 -14.52 -15.55 6.08
CA GLY A 24 -14.98 -14.37 5.35
C GLY A 24 -15.37 -13.18 6.23
N LYS A 25 -15.50 -13.33 7.54
CA LYS A 25 -16.00 -12.26 8.40
C LYS A 25 -14.88 -11.46 9.04
N PHE A 26 -14.93 -10.16 8.81
CA PHE A 26 -14.00 -9.19 9.32
C PHE A 26 -14.79 -8.03 9.96
N GLU A 27 -14.40 -7.58 11.14
CA GLU A 27 -15.08 -6.55 11.90
C GLU A 27 -14.08 -5.48 12.35
N VAL A 28 -14.43 -4.22 12.11
CA VAL A 28 -13.72 -3.04 12.63
C VAL A 28 -14.60 -2.34 13.65
N THR A 29 -14.10 -2.22 14.86
CA THR A 29 -14.80 -1.54 15.96
C THR A 29 -13.91 -0.47 16.57
N GLY A 30 -14.47 0.48 17.31
CA GLY A 30 -13.69 1.47 18.04
C GLY A 30 -14.49 2.70 18.45
N LYS A 31 -13.75 3.76 18.73
CA LYS A 31 -14.31 5.04 19.15
C LYS A 31 -13.76 6.18 18.30
N LEU A 32 -14.66 6.98 17.71
CA LEU A 32 -14.35 8.16 16.92
C LEU A 32 -14.76 9.41 17.72
N THR A 33 -13.79 10.03 18.39
CA THR A 33 -14.01 11.20 19.25
C THR A 33 -14.28 12.44 18.41
N ASN A 34 -15.27 13.23 18.79
CA ASN A 34 -15.77 14.41 18.09
C ASN A 34 -16.47 14.13 16.75
N ALA A 35 -16.86 12.87 16.48
CA ALA A 35 -17.60 12.48 15.28
C ALA A 35 -18.99 11.91 15.56
N GLY A 36 -19.49 12.00 16.78
CA GLY A 36 -20.81 11.46 17.17
C GLY A 36 -21.94 11.99 16.31
N GLY A 37 -22.89 11.10 15.96
CA GLY A 37 -24.05 11.41 15.13
C GLY A 37 -23.78 11.42 13.61
N LYS A 38 -22.52 11.32 13.16
CA LYS A 38 -22.15 11.13 11.75
C LYS A 38 -22.20 9.66 11.35
N THR A 39 -22.13 9.40 10.04
CA THR A 39 -21.96 8.05 9.51
C THR A 39 -20.48 7.80 9.21
N VAL A 40 -19.96 6.63 9.59
CA VAL A 40 -18.66 6.14 9.16
C VAL A 40 -18.86 5.03 8.13
N TYR A 41 -18.06 5.06 7.08
CA TYR A 41 -18.06 4.09 5.98
C TYR A 41 -16.82 3.24 6.03
N LEU A 42 -16.97 1.93 5.76
CA LEU A 42 -15.90 1.01 5.44
C LEU A 42 -15.90 0.81 3.93
N ILE A 43 -14.84 1.24 3.27
CA ILE A 43 -14.76 1.27 1.81
C ILE A 43 -13.70 0.28 1.37
N GLU A 44 -14.10 -0.72 0.60
CA GLU A 44 -13.20 -1.67 -0.04
C GLU A 44 -12.50 -1.04 -1.23
N ASN A 45 -11.17 -1.22 -1.30
CA ASN A 45 -10.35 -0.75 -2.40
C ASN A 45 -9.91 -1.92 -3.27
N SER A 46 -10.59 -2.11 -4.41
CA SER A 46 -10.29 -3.21 -5.32
C SER A 46 -8.91 -3.08 -5.97
N MET A 47 -8.10 -4.12 -5.85
CA MET A 47 -6.80 -4.22 -6.54
C MET A 47 -6.96 -4.38 -8.06
N PHE A 48 -8.10 -4.89 -8.54
CA PHE A 48 -8.35 -5.17 -9.95
C PHE A 48 -8.78 -3.93 -10.73
N THR A 49 -9.83 -3.29 -10.24
CA THR A 49 -10.53 -2.23 -10.97
C THR A 49 -10.10 -0.84 -10.53
N ARG A 50 -9.31 -0.72 -9.46
CA ARG A 50 -9.10 0.54 -8.72
C ARG A 50 -10.43 1.16 -8.27
N GLY A 51 -11.50 0.35 -8.25
CA GLY A 51 -12.82 0.74 -7.79
C GLY A 51 -12.85 0.84 -6.28
N ARG A 52 -13.77 1.67 -5.81
CA ARG A 52 -14.07 1.84 -4.38
C ARG A 52 -15.53 1.49 -4.16
N THR A 53 -15.78 0.54 -3.24
CA THR A 53 -17.14 0.08 -2.93
C THR A 53 -17.37 0.19 -1.44
N ILE A 54 -18.49 0.78 -1.03
CA ILE A 54 -18.90 0.80 0.38
C ILE A 54 -19.26 -0.64 0.76
N ALA A 55 -18.40 -1.25 1.60
CA ALA A 55 -18.62 -2.59 2.13
C ALA A 55 -19.61 -2.58 3.31
N ASP A 56 -19.57 -1.52 4.14
CA ASP A 56 -20.49 -1.32 5.25
C ASP A 56 -20.53 0.15 5.67
N SER A 57 -21.56 0.50 6.44
CA SER A 57 -21.71 1.83 7.04
C SER A 57 -22.39 1.72 8.41
N ALA A 58 -21.97 2.57 9.34
CA ALA A 58 -22.54 2.63 10.68
C ALA A 58 -22.71 4.07 11.15
N LYS A 59 -23.80 4.34 11.85
CA LYS A 59 -23.96 5.60 12.57
C LYS A 59 -23.09 5.57 13.82
N ILE A 60 -22.27 6.60 13.99
CA ILE A 60 -21.40 6.77 15.16
C ILE A 60 -22.30 7.18 16.33
N GLY A 61 -22.27 6.41 17.43
CA GLY A 61 -23.04 6.69 18.64
C GLY A 61 -22.64 8.04 19.27
N ASN A 62 -23.48 8.55 20.15
CA ASN A 62 -23.17 9.78 20.90
C ASN A 62 -21.94 9.61 21.82
N ASP A 63 -21.64 8.37 22.21
CA ASP A 63 -20.41 7.98 22.93
C ASP A 63 -19.19 7.79 22.01
N GLY A 64 -19.37 7.99 20.71
CA GLY A 64 -18.36 7.86 19.66
C GLY A 64 -18.16 6.43 19.13
N LYS A 65 -18.84 5.41 19.68
CA LYS A 65 -18.64 4.02 19.28
C LYS A 65 -19.27 3.69 17.93
N TYR A 66 -18.61 2.76 17.22
CA TYR A 66 -19.05 2.22 15.94
C TYR A 66 -18.64 0.76 15.77
N SER A 67 -19.30 0.06 14.86
CA SER A 67 -18.94 -1.29 14.40
C SER A 67 -19.26 -1.40 12.92
N LEU A 68 -18.30 -1.88 12.14
CA LEU A 68 -18.38 -2.11 10.69
C LEU A 68 -17.97 -3.53 10.39
N LYS A 69 -18.56 -4.15 9.36
CA LYS A 69 -18.31 -5.54 8.99
C LYS A 69 -18.15 -5.69 7.49
N ALA A 70 -17.29 -6.63 7.06
CA ALA A 70 -17.20 -7.03 5.67
C ALA A 70 -16.97 -8.55 5.56
N ASN A 71 -17.19 -9.10 4.36
CA ASN A 71 -16.97 -10.51 4.03
C ASN A 71 -16.04 -10.59 2.81
N PRO A 72 -14.74 -10.27 2.96
CA PRO A 72 -13.81 -10.35 1.85
C PRO A 72 -13.53 -11.79 1.40
N ASP A 73 -13.39 -11.98 0.10
CA ASP A 73 -13.00 -13.26 -0.49
C ASP A 73 -11.48 -13.49 -0.42
N GLU A 74 -10.71 -12.40 -0.37
CA GLU A 74 -9.24 -12.44 -0.30
C GLU A 74 -8.67 -11.33 0.61
N ALA A 75 -7.35 -11.31 0.77
CA ALA A 75 -6.67 -10.23 1.47
C ALA A 75 -6.88 -8.90 0.72
N THR A 76 -7.45 -7.92 1.39
CA THR A 76 -7.91 -6.66 0.78
C THR A 76 -7.68 -5.49 1.73
N ALA A 77 -7.44 -4.31 1.16
CA ALA A 77 -7.35 -3.06 1.89
C ALA A 77 -8.73 -2.39 1.96
N TYR A 78 -9.05 -1.86 3.12
CA TYR A 78 -10.24 -1.05 3.37
C TYR A 78 -9.82 0.32 3.87
N THR A 79 -10.55 1.35 3.47
CA THR A 79 -10.39 2.69 4.06
C THR A 79 -11.61 3.08 4.87
N LEU A 80 -11.39 3.89 5.89
CA LEU A 80 -12.45 4.46 6.70
C LEU A 80 -12.64 5.93 6.36
N GLN A 81 -13.88 6.31 6.10
CA GLN A 81 -14.28 7.68 5.78
C GLN A 81 -15.47 8.11 6.63
N ILE A 82 -15.48 9.36 7.08
CA ILE A 82 -16.64 9.96 7.77
C ILE A 82 -17.49 10.72 6.74
N GLU A 83 -18.79 10.64 6.92
CA GLU A 83 -19.79 11.36 6.14
C GLU A 83 -19.44 12.85 5.98
N GLY A 84 -19.39 13.31 4.73
CA GLY A 84 -19.07 14.69 4.38
C GLY A 84 -17.56 15.05 4.39
N SER A 85 -16.64 14.13 4.75
CA SER A 85 -15.22 14.44 4.76
C SER A 85 -14.59 14.51 3.35
N GLY A 86 -15.09 13.71 2.42
CA GLY A 86 -14.48 13.58 1.09
C GLY A 86 -13.10 12.91 1.07
N ALA A 87 -12.55 12.53 2.23
CA ALA A 87 -11.23 11.91 2.37
C ALA A 87 -11.25 10.75 3.37
N ASP A 88 -10.33 9.79 3.17
CA ASP A 88 -10.13 8.67 4.07
C ASP A 88 -9.20 9.10 5.22
N PHE A 89 -9.55 8.73 6.45
CA PHE A 89 -8.72 9.05 7.62
C PHE A 89 -7.85 7.89 8.10
N ALA A 90 -8.16 6.65 7.70
CA ALA A 90 -7.38 5.46 8.05
C ALA A 90 -7.52 4.37 6.99
N THR A 91 -6.50 3.50 6.93
CA THR A 91 -6.52 2.27 6.12
C THR A 91 -6.36 1.06 7.04
N VAL A 92 -7.17 0.02 6.83
CA VAL A 92 -7.10 -1.25 7.54
C VAL A 92 -7.09 -2.42 6.56
N PHE A 93 -6.56 -3.55 6.99
CA PHE A 93 -6.45 -4.78 6.22
C PHE A 93 -7.17 -5.91 6.94
N ASN A 94 -7.80 -6.80 6.21
CA ASN A 94 -8.55 -7.94 6.76
C ASN A 94 -7.64 -9.14 7.15
N ASP A 95 -6.46 -8.87 7.72
CA ASP A 95 -5.52 -9.89 8.22
C ASP A 95 -5.94 -10.50 9.56
N ALA A 96 -6.95 -9.93 10.21
CA ALA A 96 -7.54 -10.40 11.45
C ALA A 96 -9.08 -10.29 11.43
N LYS A 97 -9.76 -11.19 12.17
CA LYS A 97 -11.23 -11.19 12.27
C LYS A 97 -11.81 -9.96 12.97
N LYS A 98 -11.06 -9.40 13.91
CA LYS A 98 -11.46 -8.21 14.68
C LYS A 98 -10.31 -7.24 14.77
N ILE A 99 -10.60 -6.01 14.41
CA ILE A 99 -9.67 -4.89 14.49
C ILE A 99 -10.32 -3.80 15.33
N SER A 100 -9.58 -3.23 16.26
CA SER A 100 -9.98 -2.02 16.96
C SER A 100 -9.28 -0.82 16.34
N LEU A 101 -10.04 0.21 15.97
CA LEU A 101 -9.52 1.48 15.48
C LEU A 101 -10.19 2.63 16.22
N ASP A 102 -9.44 3.29 17.06
CA ASP A 102 -9.84 4.51 17.74
C ASP A 102 -9.22 5.72 17.06
N ALA A 103 -9.98 6.80 16.87
CA ALA A 103 -9.47 8.03 16.30
C ALA A 103 -10.07 9.27 16.96
N SER A 104 -9.33 10.38 16.94
CA SER A 104 -9.80 11.69 17.38
C SER A 104 -9.73 12.71 16.26
N PHE A 105 -10.70 13.61 16.23
CA PHE A 105 -10.80 14.70 15.27
C PHE A 105 -10.89 16.02 15.99
N ASN A 106 -10.39 17.10 15.38
CA ASN A 106 -10.60 18.45 15.88
C ASN A 106 -12.08 18.79 15.88
N ALA A 107 -12.57 19.38 16.95
CA ALA A 107 -13.94 19.84 17.04
C ALA A 107 -14.23 20.84 15.91
N GLY A 108 -15.31 20.61 15.16
CA GLY A 108 -15.69 21.44 14.02
C GLY A 108 -14.85 21.24 12.75
N SER A 109 -13.96 20.24 12.71
CA SER A 109 -13.21 19.87 11.50
C SER A 109 -14.11 19.24 10.44
N ASN A 110 -13.59 19.16 9.21
CA ASN A 110 -14.24 18.45 8.09
C ASN A 110 -13.94 16.94 8.08
N PHE A 111 -13.32 16.41 9.12
CA PHE A 111 -12.95 14.98 9.28
C PHE A 111 -12.02 14.40 8.20
N GLN A 112 -11.31 15.22 7.44
CA GLN A 112 -10.39 14.75 6.40
C GLN A 112 -9.14 14.10 7.00
N THR A 113 -8.71 14.58 8.15
CA THR A 113 -7.52 14.07 8.84
C THR A 113 -7.84 13.85 10.31
N ALA A 114 -7.53 12.67 10.82
CA ALA A 114 -7.55 12.41 12.25
C ALA A 114 -6.30 13.05 12.88
N GLU A 115 -6.46 13.71 14.04
CA GLU A 115 -5.33 14.22 14.83
C GLU A 115 -4.44 13.07 15.28
N ASN A 116 -5.09 12.00 15.69
CA ASN A 116 -4.44 10.76 16.10
C ASN A 116 -5.39 9.59 15.87
N TYR A 117 -4.82 8.44 15.50
CA TYR A 117 -5.56 7.18 15.50
C TYR A 117 -4.68 6.02 15.96
N GLU A 118 -5.29 5.06 16.61
CA GLU A 118 -4.65 3.85 17.12
C GLU A 118 -5.33 2.62 16.51
N ILE A 119 -4.53 1.64 16.08
CA ILE A 119 -5.01 0.36 15.53
C ILE A 119 -4.52 -0.76 16.41
N LYS A 120 -5.39 -1.71 16.74
CA LYS A 120 -5.07 -2.92 17.48
C LYS A 120 -5.69 -4.14 16.80
N GLY A 121 -4.99 -5.27 16.87
CA GLY A 121 -5.48 -6.55 16.37
C GLY A 121 -5.19 -6.83 14.90
N SER A 122 -4.50 -5.93 14.19
CA SER A 122 -4.07 -6.12 12.80
C SER A 122 -2.62 -5.68 12.65
N GLU A 123 -1.76 -6.61 12.28
CA GLU A 123 -0.35 -6.34 12.02
C GLU A 123 -0.18 -5.56 10.71
N ALA A 124 -0.87 -5.97 9.65
CA ALA A 124 -0.81 -5.30 8.35
C ALA A 124 -1.29 -3.84 8.43
N SER A 125 -2.38 -3.58 9.18
CA SER A 125 -2.88 -2.21 9.36
C SER A 125 -1.92 -1.34 10.18
N THR A 126 -1.25 -1.91 11.16
CA THR A 126 -0.22 -1.21 11.95
C THR A 126 0.98 -0.88 11.08
N GLN A 127 1.46 -1.84 10.29
CA GLN A 127 2.57 -1.64 9.35
C GLN A 127 2.24 -0.57 8.29
N ALA A 128 1.00 -0.57 7.76
CA ALA A 128 0.56 0.46 6.83
C ALA A 128 0.58 1.88 7.43
N LYS A 129 0.15 2.02 8.69
CA LYS A 129 0.25 3.29 9.43
C LYS A 129 1.70 3.74 9.60
N GLU A 130 2.59 2.82 9.99
CA GLU A 130 4.03 3.08 10.14
C GLU A 130 4.66 3.46 8.79
N PHE A 131 4.30 2.76 7.72
CA PHE A 131 4.73 3.06 6.36
C PHE A 131 4.35 4.48 5.95
N LEU A 132 3.07 4.85 6.06
CA LEU A 132 2.59 6.20 5.72
C LEU A 132 3.29 7.28 6.55
N SER A 133 3.42 7.07 7.85
CA SER A 133 4.13 7.99 8.74
C SER A 133 5.60 8.15 8.34
N GLY A 134 6.27 7.03 8.06
CA GLY A 134 7.66 7.02 7.63
C GLY A 134 7.90 7.68 6.27
N VAL A 135 6.99 7.47 5.31
CA VAL A 135 7.01 8.16 4.01
C VAL A 135 6.79 9.67 4.19
N THR A 136 5.76 10.05 4.96
CA THR A 136 5.43 11.47 5.21
C THR A 136 6.60 12.22 5.84
N MET A 137 7.26 11.64 6.83
CA MET A 137 8.42 12.24 7.48
C MET A 137 9.58 12.48 6.51
N ARG A 138 9.85 11.53 5.60
CA ARG A 138 10.93 11.65 4.60
C ARG A 138 10.58 12.63 3.49
N LEU A 139 9.33 12.67 3.06
CA LEU A 139 8.85 13.70 2.12
C LEU A 139 8.98 15.10 2.71
N GLN A 140 8.73 15.26 4.01
CA GLN A 140 8.92 16.53 4.70
C GLN A 140 10.38 16.98 4.71
N GLN A 141 11.32 16.04 4.89
CA GLN A 141 12.76 16.33 4.77
C GLN A 141 13.15 16.80 3.37
N LEU A 142 12.61 16.16 2.32
CA LEU A 142 12.80 16.59 0.92
C LEU A 142 12.22 17.97 0.69
N TYR A 143 11.02 18.25 1.15
CA TYR A 143 10.38 19.56 1.05
C TYR A 143 11.23 20.67 1.70
N PHE A 144 11.76 20.44 2.90
CA PHE A 144 12.65 21.41 3.56
C PHE A 144 13.97 21.60 2.82
N SER A 145 14.51 20.54 2.20
CA SER A 145 15.71 20.66 1.35
C SER A 145 15.44 21.54 0.13
N ASP A 146 14.28 21.37 -0.52
CA ASP A 146 13.88 22.17 -1.68
C ASP A 146 13.64 23.65 -1.28
N MET A 147 12.97 23.92 -0.17
CA MET A 147 12.83 25.28 0.38
C MET A 147 14.18 25.94 0.70
N LYS A 148 15.13 25.15 1.23
CA LYS A 148 16.49 25.64 1.50
C LYS A 148 17.22 25.99 0.22
N ALA A 149 17.11 25.15 -0.83
CA ALA A 149 17.69 25.44 -2.15
C ALA A 149 17.17 26.77 -2.71
N ASP A 150 15.85 26.99 -2.64
CA ASP A 150 15.24 28.24 -3.10
C ASP A 150 15.73 29.46 -2.31
N SER A 151 15.89 29.32 -1.01
CA SER A 151 16.42 30.36 -0.14
C SER A 151 17.88 30.68 -0.49
N LEU A 152 18.73 29.67 -0.71
CA LEU A 152 20.12 29.83 -1.12
C LEU A 152 20.24 30.53 -2.48
N ARG A 153 19.38 30.20 -3.45
CA ARG A 153 19.34 30.87 -4.76
C ARG A 153 18.95 32.34 -4.64
N LYS A 154 17.94 32.68 -3.81
CA LYS A 154 17.50 34.06 -3.58
C LYS A 154 18.59 34.95 -3.00
N ILE A 155 19.42 34.44 -2.10
CA ILE A 155 20.52 35.19 -1.50
C ILE A 155 21.81 35.12 -2.34
N LYS A 156 21.78 34.49 -3.52
CA LYS A 156 22.95 34.27 -4.39
C LYS A 156 24.10 33.60 -3.62
N ALA A 157 23.79 32.57 -2.85
CA ALA A 157 24.77 31.79 -2.11
C ALA A 157 25.80 31.15 -3.05
N SER A 158 26.96 30.75 -2.51
CA SER A 158 28.03 30.12 -3.31
C SER A 158 27.56 28.76 -3.88
N ASP A 159 28.10 28.39 -5.03
CA ASP A 159 27.85 27.10 -5.68
C ASP A 159 28.14 25.92 -4.73
N SER A 160 29.14 26.03 -3.88
CA SER A 160 29.47 25.01 -2.88
C SER A 160 28.31 24.73 -1.92
N LEU A 161 27.57 25.77 -1.48
CA LEU A 161 26.40 25.61 -0.61
C LEU A 161 25.21 24.98 -1.35
N LEU A 162 25.00 25.35 -2.60
CA LEU A 162 23.98 24.73 -3.46
C LEU A 162 24.28 23.26 -3.70
N MET A 163 25.52 22.94 -4.09
CA MET A 163 25.96 21.54 -4.29
C MET A 163 25.83 20.69 -3.03
N ALA A 164 26.16 21.24 -1.86
CA ALA A 164 26.00 20.53 -0.59
C ALA A 164 24.53 20.26 -0.27
N ASN A 165 23.62 21.20 -0.58
CA ASN A 165 22.18 20.97 -0.42
C ASN A 165 21.64 19.92 -1.40
N ASP A 166 22.09 19.93 -2.66
CA ASP A 166 21.70 18.96 -3.67
C ASP A 166 22.18 17.53 -3.30
N ALA A 167 23.40 17.41 -2.79
CA ALA A 167 23.91 16.14 -2.27
C ALA A 167 23.06 15.61 -1.10
N GLN A 168 22.63 16.50 -0.20
CA GLN A 168 21.74 16.12 0.90
C GLN A 168 20.36 15.70 0.40
N ARG A 169 19.81 16.38 -0.60
CA ARG A 169 18.54 16.01 -1.24
C ARG A 169 18.60 14.63 -1.88
N ILE A 170 19.69 14.33 -2.60
CA ILE A 170 19.93 13.00 -3.19
C ILE A 170 19.91 11.92 -2.10
N LYS A 171 20.62 12.16 -0.99
CA LYS A 171 20.65 11.24 0.15
C LYS A 171 19.25 10.97 0.71
N PHE A 172 18.44 12.00 0.93
CA PHE A 172 17.06 11.85 1.40
C PHE A 172 16.19 11.06 0.42
N THR A 173 16.40 11.22 -0.88
CA THR A 173 15.70 10.43 -1.92
C THR A 173 16.04 8.95 -1.83
N GLU A 174 17.33 8.61 -1.65
CA GLU A 174 17.77 7.21 -1.46
C GLU A 174 17.23 6.64 -0.13
N GLU A 175 17.28 7.38 0.97
CA GLU A 175 16.75 6.97 2.26
C GLU A 175 15.24 6.69 2.20
N LEU A 176 14.48 7.48 1.42
CA LEU A 176 13.06 7.23 1.20
C LEU A 176 12.83 5.93 0.42
N LYS A 177 13.54 5.74 -0.70
CA LYS A 177 13.46 4.52 -1.51
C LYS A 177 13.82 3.28 -0.69
N ASP A 178 14.93 3.33 0.05
CA ASP A 178 15.41 2.21 0.86
C ASP A 178 14.43 1.86 1.99
N PHE A 179 13.83 2.87 2.63
CA PHE A 179 12.77 2.66 3.61
C PHE A 179 11.57 1.93 3.02
N VAL A 180 11.11 2.34 1.84
CA VAL A 180 9.97 1.72 1.16
C VAL A 180 10.30 0.29 0.74
N SER A 181 11.46 0.06 0.12
CA SER A 181 11.91 -1.28 -0.26
C SER A 181 12.02 -2.22 0.94
N ALA A 182 12.52 -1.71 2.07
CA ALA A 182 12.60 -2.49 3.32
C ALA A 182 11.21 -2.82 3.88
N SER A 183 10.25 -1.88 3.85
CA SER A 183 8.87 -2.10 4.28
C SER A 183 8.20 -3.19 3.45
N ILE A 184 8.27 -3.09 2.13
CA ILE A 184 7.70 -4.07 1.20
C ILE A 184 8.30 -5.47 1.43
N LYS A 185 9.61 -5.57 1.59
CA LYS A 185 10.29 -6.87 1.85
C LYS A 185 9.90 -7.49 3.18
N LYS A 186 9.58 -6.68 4.18
CA LYS A 186 9.11 -7.13 5.50
C LYS A 186 7.66 -7.59 5.47
N SER A 187 6.85 -7.09 4.53
CA SER A 187 5.43 -7.39 4.46
C SER A 187 5.16 -8.87 4.17
N THR A 188 4.30 -9.47 4.99
CA THR A 188 3.78 -10.83 4.81
C THR A 188 2.32 -10.85 4.34
N ASN A 189 1.72 -9.67 4.12
CA ASN A 189 0.34 -9.54 3.68
C ASN A 189 0.30 -9.06 2.21
N PRO A 190 -0.35 -9.80 1.29
CA PRO A 190 -0.34 -9.46 -0.12
C PRO A 190 -1.04 -8.13 -0.43
N ALA A 191 -2.09 -7.77 0.31
CA ALA A 191 -2.77 -6.50 0.12
C ALA A 191 -1.93 -5.31 0.62
N LEU A 192 -1.18 -5.49 1.73
CA LEU A 192 -0.26 -4.48 2.23
C LEU A 192 0.89 -4.25 1.24
N THR A 193 1.50 -5.31 0.73
CA THR A 193 2.56 -5.20 -0.30
C THR A 193 2.08 -4.41 -1.52
N PHE A 194 0.86 -4.71 -1.99
CA PHE A 194 0.26 -3.95 -3.09
C PHE A 194 0.02 -2.48 -2.72
N TYR A 195 -0.50 -2.23 -1.52
CA TYR A 195 -0.75 -0.89 -1.02
C TYR A 195 0.52 -0.04 -0.96
N GLU A 196 1.60 -0.57 -0.39
CA GLU A 196 2.88 0.12 -0.27
C GLU A 196 3.49 0.43 -1.64
N LEU A 197 3.54 -0.56 -2.54
CA LEU A 197 4.04 -0.41 -3.90
C LEU A 197 3.18 0.54 -4.72
N GLY A 198 1.86 0.39 -4.65
CA GLY A 198 0.87 1.19 -5.38
C GLY A 198 0.80 2.65 -4.94
N ASN A 199 1.15 2.96 -3.69
CA ASN A 199 1.26 4.33 -3.21
C ASN A 199 2.61 4.96 -3.60
N TYR A 200 3.71 4.22 -3.46
CA TYR A 200 5.05 4.79 -3.65
C TYR A 200 5.39 5.04 -5.11
N GLN A 201 5.18 4.08 -6.02
CA GLN A 201 5.61 4.21 -7.40
C GLN A 201 5.00 5.42 -8.14
N PRO A 202 3.67 5.65 -8.09
CA PRO A 202 3.09 6.84 -8.70
C PRO A 202 3.55 8.14 -8.05
N MET A 203 3.69 8.15 -6.72
CA MET A 203 4.18 9.30 -5.97
C MET A 203 5.63 9.64 -6.37
N ALA A 204 6.52 8.65 -6.43
CA ALA A 204 7.90 8.86 -6.85
C ALA A 204 7.97 9.45 -8.26
N ALA A 205 7.18 8.93 -9.21
CA ALA A 205 7.10 9.48 -10.56
C ALA A 205 6.56 10.92 -10.58
N GLN A 206 5.53 11.22 -9.80
CA GLN A 206 4.91 12.55 -9.72
C GLN A 206 5.88 13.61 -9.17
N PHE A 207 6.69 13.26 -8.17
CA PHE A 207 7.61 14.20 -7.52
C PHE A 207 9.06 14.14 -8.08
N GLY A 208 9.28 13.40 -9.17
CA GLY A 208 10.62 13.24 -9.77
C GLY A 208 11.62 12.55 -8.81
N LEU A 209 11.11 11.66 -7.97
CA LEU A 209 11.91 10.86 -7.03
C LEU A 209 12.30 9.52 -7.67
N LYS A 210 13.31 8.87 -7.09
CA LYS A 210 13.66 7.50 -7.47
C LYS A 210 12.58 6.53 -7.02
N GLY A 211 11.89 5.89 -7.97
CA GLY A 211 11.03 4.74 -7.72
C GLY A 211 11.82 3.46 -7.45
N ILE A 212 11.12 2.39 -7.11
CA ILE A 212 11.67 1.03 -7.09
C ILE A 212 11.96 0.63 -8.53
N PRO A 213 13.16 0.08 -8.85
CA PRO A 213 13.49 -0.37 -10.19
C PRO A 213 12.50 -1.41 -10.74
N ASN A 214 12.25 -1.39 -12.05
CA ASN A 214 11.27 -2.30 -12.68
C ASN A 214 11.59 -3.77 -12.40
N GLU A 215 12.87 -4.14 -12.43
CA GLU A 215 13.32 -5.52 -12.15
C GLU A 215 12.97 -5.94 -10.71
N GLU A 216 13.07 -5.03 -9.75
CA GLU A 216 12.67 -5.28 -8.36
C GLU A 216 11.15 -5.34 -8.22
N VAL A 217 10.40 -4.51 -8.92
CA VAL A 217 8.94 -4.56 -8.99
C VAL A 217 8.47 -5.91 -9.56
N ASP A 218 9.08 -6.36 -10.66
CA ASP A 218 8.77 -7.65 -11.26
C ASP A 218 9.10 -8.83 -10.33
N ALA A 219 10.20 -8.74 -9.59
CA ALA A 219 10.58 -9.72 -8.58
C ALA A 219 9.54 -9.78 -7.43
N ILE A 220 9.06 -8.63 -6.95
CA ILE A 220 8.01 -8.52 -5.93
C ILE A 220 6.72 -9.18 -6.44
N ILE A 221 6.28 -8.86 -7.66
CA ILE A 221 5.06 -9.42 -8.25
C ILE A 221 5.17 -10.94 -8.39
N ASN A 222 6.29 -11.46 -8.87
CA ASN A 222 6.52 -12.89 -9.01
C ASN A 222 6.55 -13.61 -7.66
N ASP A 223 7.16 -13.01 -6.65
CA ASP A 223 7.18 -13.52 -5.28
C ASP A 223 5.76 -13.58 -4.69
N MET A 224 4.97 -12.51 -4.84
CA MET A 224 3.58 -12.47 -4.38
C MET A 224 2.69 -13.51 -5.06
N VAL A 225 2.79 -13.67 -6.38
CA VAL A 225 2.05 -14.71 -7.12
C VAL A 225 2.47 -16.11 -6.68
N THR A 226 3.73 -16.31 -6.36
CA THR A 226 4.24 -17.61 -5.89
C THR A 226 3.76 -17.92 -4.47
N LYS A 227 3.81 -16.96 -3.57
CA LYS A 227 3.37 -17.12 -2.18
C LYS A 227 1.85 -17.19 -2.03
N TYR A 228 1.14 -16.45 -2.89
CA TYR A 228 -0.32 -16.31 -2.83
C TYR A 228 -0.98 -16.69 -4.19
N PRO A 229 -0.87 -17.95 -4.64
CA PRO A 229 -1.28 -18.37 -5.99
C PRO A 229 -2.78 -18.21 -6.24
N ASN A 230 -3.59 -18.19 -5.17
CA ASN A 230 -5.05 -18.04 -5.24
C ASN A 230 -5.50 -16.57 -5.05
N HIS A 231 -4.57 -15.63 -4.92
CA HIS A 231 -4.90 -14.21 -4.79
C HIS A 231 -5.13 -13.63 -6.17
N GLU A 232 -6.40 -13.37 -6.51
CA GLU A 232 -6.81 -12.94 -7.85
C GLU A 232 -6.18 -11.60 -8.24
N GLY A 233 -6.05 -10.66 -7.27
CA GLY A 233 -5.43 -9.35 -7.51
C GLY A 233 -4.01 -9.45 -8.05
N TRP A 234 -3.16 -10.27 -7.47
CA TRP A 234 -1.79 -10.45 -7.95
C TRP A 234 -1.73 -11.21 -9.28
N ALA A 235 -2.58 -12.22 -9.48
CA ALA A 235 -2.70 -12.93 -10.74
C ALA A 235 -3.12 -11.98 -11.88
N TYR A 236 -4.05 -11.08 -11.63
CA TYR A 236 -4.48 -10.07 -12.58
C TYR A 236 -3.35 -9.10 -12.95
N ILE A 237 -2.61 -8.56 -11.96
CA ILE A 237 -1.49 -7.64 -12.20
C ILE A 237 -0.42 -8.30 -13.06
N LYS A 238 -0.03 -9.54 -12.75
CA LYS A 238 0.95 -10.28 -13.53
C LYS A 238 0.50 -10.45 -14.99
N ARG A 239 -0.76 -10.82 -15.21
CA ARG A 239 -1.32 -10.93 -16.58
C ARG A 239 -1.29 -9.59 -17.31
N SER A 240 -1.73 -8.50 -16.64
CA SER A 240 -1.78 -7.17 -17.24
C SER A 240 -0.40 -6.66 -17.67
N ILE A 241 0.64 -6.94 -16.90
CA ILE A 241 2.02 -6.59 -17.25
C ILE A 241 2.49 -7.41 -18.44
N SER A 242 2.26 -8.73 -18.44
CA SER A 242 2.63 -9.64 -19.53
C SER A 242 1.92 -9.27 -20.83
N GLU A 243 0.63 -8.91 -20.77
CA GLU A 243 -0.13 -8.47 -21.93
C GLU A 243 0.38 -7.15 -22.51
N LYS A 244 0.75 -6.18 -21.66
CA LYS A 244 1.35 -4.92 -22.10
C LYS A 244 2.70 -5.13 -22.78
N ALA A 245 3.55 -5.99 -22.21
CA ALA A 245 4.83 -6.35 -22.79
C ALA A 245 4.66 -7.03 -24.17
N ASN A 246 3.64 -7.89 -24.33
CA ASN A 246 3.35 -8.58 -25.59
C ASN A 246 2.65 -7.68 -26.63
N LYS A 247 1.93 -6.64 -26.22
CA LYS A 247 1.28 -5.65 -27.10
C LYS A 247 2.19 -4.47 -27.50
N GLY A 248 3.40 -4.38 -26.91
CA GLY A 248 4.37 -3.36 -27.29
C GLY A 248 4.79 -3.54 -28.75
N TRP A 249 4.65 -2.48 -29.56
CA TRP A 249 5.06 -2.43 -30.98
C TRP A 249 6.58 -2.28 -31.15
N VAL A 250 7.33 -2.10 -30.07
CA VAL A 250 8.79 -1.95 -30.11
C VAL A 250 9.42 -3.26 -30.56
N GLY A 251 10.05 -3.24 -31.74
CA GLY A 251 10.71 -4.40 -32.37
C GLY A 251 9.79 -5.30 -33.21
N LYS A 252 8.52 -4.91 -33.45
CA LYS A 252 7.64 -5.55 -34.44
C LYS A 252 7.61 -4.72 -35.71
N GLU A 253 7.53 -5.39 -36.87
CA GLU A 253 7.27 -4.71 -38.13
C GLU A 253 5.94 -3.94 -38.04
N ALA A 254 5.94 -2.69 -38.51
CA ALA A 254 4.72 -1.91 -38.57
C ALA A 254 3.71 -2.60 -39.49
N PRO A 255 2.40 -2.64 -39.12
CA PRO A 255 1.39 -3.16 -40.03
C PRO A 255 1.42 -2.36 -41.33
N GLU A 256 1.35 -3.07 -42.45
CA GLU A 256 1.25 -2.44 -43.79
C GLU A 256 -0.02 -1.64 -43.86
N ILE A 257 0.12 -0.31 -43.99
CA ILE A 257 -1.05 0.57 -44.18
C ILE A 257 -1.36 0.59 -45.65
N ALA A 258 -2.27 -0.28 -46.10
CA ALA A 258 -2.85 -0.16 -47.43
C ALA A 258 -3.83 1.01 -47.44
N MET A 259 -3.43 2.16 -48.00
CA MET A 259 -4.36 3.23 -48.33
C MET A 259 -4.97 2.93 -49.71
N PRO A 260 -6.30 2.94 -49.85
CA PRO A 260 -6.90 2.90 -51.18
C PRO A 260 -6.51 4.15 -51.96
N ASP A 261 -6.07 3.97 -53.22
CA ASP A 261 -5.81 5.08 -54.13
C ASP A 261 -7.08 5.92 -54.26
N ALA A 262 -6.91 7.22 -54.04
CA ALA A 262 -7.97 8.18 -54.30
C ALA A 262 -8.08 8.37 -55.82
N ASN A 263 -9.05 7.69 -56.41
CA ASN A 263 -9.56 7.99 -57.77
C ASN A 263 -10.79 8.88 -57.68
#